data_133543f6444b4788c035ab9b927c00e9
#
_entry.id   133543f6444b4788c035ab9b927c00e9
#
_cell.length_a   1.000
_cell.length_b   1.000
_cell.length_c   1.000
_cell.angle_alpha   90.00
_cell.angle_beta   90.00
_cell.angle_gamma   90.00
#
_symmetry.space_group_name_H-M   'P 1'
#
loop_
_entity.id
_entity.type
_entity.pdbx_description
1 polymer ?
#
loop_
_entity_poly.entity_id
_entity_poly.type
_entity_poly.pdbx_seq_one_letter_code
_entity_poly.pdbx_strand_id
1 'polypeptide(L)'
;MMSKVKERLCLGTVQFGLAYGINNKTGKPARDEVFAMLDYALEQGIEYIDTAAAYGNAEELLGEYFSSRKVPSDLKVISKLMPNLIADDCMDAEPLLIKEIEKSLQRLHLNCLEGYLLHTPTNFYNSSIMRGLKHAKELGLIKNLGVSIYETQHALDVVASGLVDFIQVPYNIFDQRLEKTDFYSLARANGVMVFGRAPFLQGLLFMQPDEVPEHLARARNYLQEFAQIIASYELPQVEASLLFSAQNPGLDRVVFGVDNMVQLKEDLEIIANYTADGSCREELKQHFSNMEKEIIFPSLWAR
;
A
#
# COMPACT_ATOMS: atom_id res chain seq x y z
N MET A 1 9.96 10.67 -20.31
CA MET A 1 8.97 11.04 -19.28
C MET A 1 8.10 9.85 -18.83
N MET A 2 7.77 8.90 -19.70
CA MET A 2 6.93 7.72 -19.37
C MET A 2 7.54 6.76 -18.34
N SER A 3 8.86 6.64 -18.21
CA SER A 3 9.50 5.75 -17.23
C SER A 3 9.29 6.20 -15.78
N LYS A 4 9.32 7.51 -15.51
CA LYS A 4 9.26 8.04 -14.14
C LYS A 4 7.94 7.77 -13.39
N VAL A 5 6.83 7.58 -14.09
CA VAL A 5 5.52 7.35 -13.41
C VAL A 5 5.38 5.88 -13.01
N LYS A 6 5.89 4.95 -13.82
CA LYS A 6 5.96 3.52 -13.44
C LYS A 6 6.88 3.30 -12.25
N GLU A 7 7.98 4.08 -12.18
CA GLU A 7 8.89 4.10 -11.05
C GLU A 7 8.21 4.52 -9.74
N ARG A 8 7.07 5.21 -9.79
CA ARG A 8 6.27 5.61 -8.63
C ARG A 8 5.31 4.53 -8.12
N LEU A 9 5.12 3.46 -8.86
CA LEU A 9 4.24 2.37 -8.46
C LEU A 9 4.98 1.34 -7.61
N CYS A 10 4.25 0.73 -6.69
CA CYS A 10 4.67 -0.40 -5.88
C CYS A 10 3.58 -1.47 -5.95
N LEU A 11 3.91 -2.68 -6.42
CA LEU A 11 2.95 -3.77 -6.54
C LEU A 11 2.68 -4.38 -5.17
N GLY A 12 1.45 -4.22 -4.67
CA GLY A 12 0.95 -4.87 -3.47
C GLY A 12 0.53 -6.32 -3.74
N THR A 13 0.82 -7.22 -2.83
CA THR A 13 0.65 -8.67 -3.02
C THR A 13 -0.37 -9.32 -2.11
N VAL A 14 -1.21 -8.55 -1.41
CA VAL A 14 -2.23 -9.11 -0.50
C VAL A 14 -3.17 -10.07 -1.24
N GLN A 15 -3.56 -9.76 -2.47
CA GLN A 15 -4.41 -10.61 -3.31
C GLN A 15 -3.73 -11.91 -3.73
N PHE A 16 -2.40 -11.94 -3.80
CA PHE A 16 -1.65 -13.15 -4.14
C PHE A 16 -1.74 -14.21 -3.04
N GLY A 17 -1.88 -13.80 -1.79
CA GLY A 17 -1.98 -14.70 -0.63
C GLY A 17 -3.38 -14.91 -0.08
N LEU A 18 -4.32 -13.99 -0.33
CA LEU A 18 -5.66 -13.99 0.26
C LEU A 18 -6.72 -13.62 -0.79
N ALA A 19 -7.95 -14.10 -0.60
CA ALA A 19 -9.12 -13.51 -1.25
C ALA A 19 -9.41 -12.16 -0.57
N TYR A 20 -8.94 -11.06 -1.16
CA TYR A 20 -8.93 -9.75 -0.53
C TYR A 20 -9.68 -8.72 -1.36
N GLY A 21 -10.42 -7.85 -0.68
CA GLY A 21 -11.20 -6.78 -1.28
C GLY A 21 -12.71 -7.05 -1.25
N ILE A 22 -13.50 -5.99 -1.02
CA ILE A 22 -14.96 -6.09 -0.94
C ILE A 22 -15.61 -6.39 -2.31
N ASN A 23 -14.92 -5.98 -3.39
CA ASN A 23 -15.36 -6.20 -4.77
C ASN A 23 -14.68 -7.41 -5.44
N ASN A 24 -13.86 -8.17 -4.71
CA ASN A 24 -13.22 -9.35 -5.27
C ASN A 24 -14.24 -10.49 -5.41
N LYS A 25 -14.58 -10.81 -6.67
CA LYS A 25 -15.55 -11.87 -7.04
C LYS A 25 -14.86 -13.18 -7.48
N THR A 26 -13.54 -13.16 -7.68
CA THR A 26 -12.78 -14.30 -8.24
C THR A 26 -11.94 -15.06 -7.21
N GLY A 27 -11.78 -14.48 -6.02
CA GLY A 27 -10.94 -15.03 -4.97
C GLY A 27 -9.45 -14.77 -5.22
N LYS A 28 -8.61 -15.65 -4.71
CA LYS A 28 -7.16 -15.59 -4.86
C LYS A 28 -6.73 -16.13 -6.22
N PRO A 29 -5.85 -15.44 -6.99
CA PRO A 29 -5.35 -15.94 -8.27
C PRO A 29 -4.52 -17.23 -8.10
N ALA A 30 -4.50 -18.05 -9.13
CA ALA A 30 -3.69 -19.27 -9.16
C ALA A 30 -2.19 -18.91 -9.21
N ARG A 31 -1.33 -19.84 -8.72
CA ARG A 31 0.13 -19.65 -8.68
C ARG A 31 0.72 -19.21 -10.03
N ASP A 32 0.34 -19.88 -11.11
CA ASP A 32 0.89 -19.60 -12.44
C ASP A 32 0.42 -18.22 -12.97
N GLU A 33 -0.76 -17.78 -12.59
CA GLU A 33 -1.25 -16.44 -12.89
C GLU A 33 -0.47 -15.37 -12.09
N VAL A 34 -0.19 -15.62 -10.80
CA VAL A 34 0.68 -14.76 -9.99
C VAL A 34 2.05 -14.62 -10.64
N PHE A 35 2.64 -15.72 -11.10
CA PHE A 35 3.96 -15.71 -11.75
C PHE A 35 3.93 -14.92 -13.06
N ALA A 36 2.90 -15.11 -13.87
CA ALA A 36 2.72 -14.33 -15.10
C ALA A 36 2.55 -12.82 -14.83
N MET A 37 1.79 -12.45 -13.77
CA MET A 37 1.63 -11.06 -13.35
C MET A 37 2.95 -10.46 -12.87
N LEU A 38 3.76 -11.20 -12.12
CA LEU A 38 5.07 -10.75 -11.66
C LEU A 38 6.04 -10.57 -12.85
N ASP A 39 6.09 -11.55 -13.77
CA ASP A 39 6.90 -11.45 -15.00
C ASP A 39 6.53 -10.15 -15.76
N TYR A 40 5.23 -9.94 -16.00
CA TYR A 40 4.74 -8.76 -16.71
C TYR A 40 5.03 -7.45 -15.97
N ALA A 41 4.80 -7.41 -14.65
CA ALA A 41 5.05 -6.21 -13.84
C ALA A 41 6.53 -5.77 -13.90
N LEU A 42 7.46 -6.74 -13.75
CA LEU A 42 8.89 -6.48 -13.82
C LEU A 42 9.34 -6.06 -15.23
N GLU A 43 8.82 -6.67 -16.29
CA GLU A 43 9.06 -6.26 -17.67
C GLU A 43 8.57 -4.82 -17.95
N GLN A 44 7.49 -4.42 -17.27
CA GLN A 44 6.95 -3.05 -17.37
C GLN A 44 7.68 -2.04 -16.47
N GLY A 45 8.70 -2.47 -15.71
CA GLY A 45 9.55 -1.58 -14.90
C GLY A 45 9.03 -1.31 -13.48
N ILE A 46 8.21 -2.21 -12.92
CA ILE A 46 7.92 -2.18 -11.48
C ILE A 46 9.17 -2.58 -10.72
N GLU A 47 9.65 -1.69 -9.85
CA GLU A 47 10.84 -1.88 -9.03
C GLU A 47 10.53 -2.28 -7.58
N TYR A 48 9.33 -1.98 -7.09
CA TYR A 48 8.94 -2.22 -5.71
C TYR A 48 7.81 -3.24 -5.62
N ILE A 49 8.00 -4.22 -4.73
CA ILE A 49 6.96 -5.19 -4.32
C ILE A 49 6.69 -5.01 -2.83
N ASP A 50 5.42 -4.85 -2.47
CA ASP A 50 4.94 -4.75 -1.09
C ASP A 50 4.21 -6.03 -0.69
N THR A 51 4.72 -6.71 0.33
CA THR A 51 4.10 -7.89 0.93
C THR A 51 3.99 -7.74 2.45
N ALA A 52 3.53 -8.76 3.15
CA ALA A 52 3.51 -8.84 4.61
C ALA A 52 3.38 -10.29 5.09
N ALA A 53 3.88 -10.57 6.28
CA ALA A 53 3.69 -11.87 6.94
C ALA A 53 2.20 -12.21 7.17
N ALA A 54 1.32 -11.20 7.18
CA ALA A 54 -0.13 -11.36 7.33
C ALA A 54 -0.88 -11.64 6.01
N TYR A 55 -0.21 -11.65 4.86
CA TYR A 55 -0.86 -11.81 3.56
C TYR A 55 -0.94 -13.28 3.12
N GLY A 56 -1.42 -14.17 4.01
CA GLY A 56 -1.55 -15.59 3.72
C GLY A 56 -0.20 -16.19 3.30
N ASN A 57 -0.14 -16.82 2.12
CA ASN A 57 1.10 -17.40 1.60
C ASN A 57 1.78 -16.52 0.53
N ALA A 58 1.57 -15.20 0.56
CA ALA A 58 2.16 -14.29 -0.44
C ALA A 58 3.70 -14.29 -0.39
N GLU A 59 4.30 -14.31 0.81
CA GLU A 59 5.76 -14.36 0.94
C GLU A 59 6.36 -15.67 0.39
N GLU A 60 5.70 -16.81 0.60
CA GLU A 60 6.13 -18.10 0.05
C GLU A 60 6.04 -18.12 -1.48
N LEU A 61 4.94 -17.62 -2.06
CA LEU A 61 4.78 -17.54 -3.52
C LEU A 61 5.84 -16.62 -4.15
N LEU A 62 6.16 -15.51 -3.51
CA LEU A 62 7.23 -14.62 -3.95
C LEU A 62 8.59 -15.33 -3.86
N GLY A 63 8.87 -16.05 -2.78
CA GLY A 63 10.11 -16.82 -2.63
C GLY A 63 10.27 -17.90 -3.68
N GLU A 64 9.20 -18.66 -4.00
CA GLU A 64 9.18 -19.60 -5.11
C GLU A 64 9.46 -18.92 -6.46
N TYR A 65 8.83 -17.76 -6.69
CA TYR A 65 9.05 -16.96 -7.88
C TYR A 65 10.53 -16.52 -8.00
N PHE A 66 11.09 -15.91 -6.96
CA PHE A 66 12.48 -15.42 -6.95
C PHE A 66 13.50 -16.54 -7.12
N SER A 67 13.19 -17.76 -6.65
CA SER A 67 14.06 -18.92 -6.84
C SER A 67 13.97 -19.55 -8.23
N SER A 68 12.83 -19.39 -8.90
CA SER A 68 12.55 -20.02 -10.19
C SER A 68 12.73 -19.10 -11.41
N ARG A 69 12.93 -17.80 -11.18
CA ARG A 69 13.04 -16.78 -12.23
C ARG A 69 14.28 -15.91 -12.04
N LYS A 70 14.80 -15.41 -13.14
CA LYS A 70 15.83 -14.36 -13.09
C LYS A 70 15.13 -13.03 -12.85
N VAL A 71 15.23 -12.51 -11.63
CA VAL A 71 14.67 -11.21 -11.25
C VAL A 71 15.73 -10.11 -11.37
N PRO A 72 15.34 -8.83 -11.62
CA PRO A 72 16.25 -7.70 -11.59
C PRO A 72 17.00 -7.60 -10.24
N SER A 73 18.28 -7.31 -10.27
CA SER A 73 19.12 -7.20 -9.05
C SER A 73 18.79 -6.00 -8.19
N ASP A 74 18.09 -5.03 -8.74
CA ASP A 74 17.61 -3.79 -8.12
C ASP A 74 16.15 -3.88 -7.64
N LEU A 75 15.53 -5.05 -7.77
CA LEU A 75 14.19 -5.30 -7.24
C LEU A 75 14.15 -5.10 -5.72
N LYS A 76 13.21 -4.29 -5.28
CA LYS A 76 13.05 -3.84 -3.90
C LYS A 76 11.81 -4.49 -3.29
N VAL A 77 12.02 -5.34 -2.29
CA VAL A 77 10.94 -6.05 -1.59
C VAL A 77 10.76 -5.48 -0.20
N ILE A 78 9.54 -5.08 0.11
CA ILE A 78 9.12 -4.59 1.43
C ILE A 78 8.22 -5.63 2.06
N SER A 79 8.46 -5.98 3.33
CA SER A 79 7.54 -6.80 4.11
C SER A 79 7.15 -6.13 5.43
N LYS A 80 6.26 -6.77 6.20
CA LYS A 80 5.69 -6.21 7.42
C LYS A 80 5.59 -7.27 8.50
N LEU A 81 5.80 -6.82 9.75
CA LEU A 81 5.58 -7.63 10.95
C LEU A 81 4.13 -8.13 11.00
N MET A 82 3.92 -9.38 11.40
CA MET A 82 2.57 -9.90 11.68
C MET A 82 1.87 -8.97 12.68
N PRO A 83 0.65 -8.48 12.38
CA PRO A 83 -0.07 -7.58 13.28
C PRO A 83 -0.31 -8.23 14.66
N ASN A 84 -0.20 -7.44 15.71
CA ASN A 84 -0.46 -7.83 17.10
C ASN A 84 0.37 -9.02 17.60
N LEU A 85 1.47 -9.36 16.91
CA LEU A 85 2.34 -10.44 17.32
C LEU A 85 3.18 -10.07 18.55
N ILE A 86 3.62 -8.83 18.64
CA ILE A 86 4.38 -8.29 19.77
C ILE A 86 3.47 -7.31 20.50
N ALA A 87 3.28 -7.55 21.80
CA ALA A 87 2.48 -6.66 22.64
C ALA A 87 3.14 -5.29 22.78
N ASP A 88 2.34 -4.23 22.86
CA ASP A 88 2.82 -2.85 22.93
C ASP A 88 3.69 -2.57 24.17
N ASP A 89 3.54 -3.35 25.24
CA ASP A 89 4.29 -3.27 26.49
C ASP A 89 5.44 -4.29 26.61
N CYS A 90 5.74 -5.03 25.54
CA CYS A 90 6.82 -6.02 25.53
C CYS A 90 8.19 -5.37 25.78
N MET A 91 8.83 -5.73 26.90
CA MET A 91 10.11 -5.13 27.30
C MET A 91 11.32 -5.73 26.59
N ASP A 92 11.21 -6.97 26.09
CA ASP A 92 12.26 -7.68 25.35
C ASP A 92 11.75 -8.11 23.96
N ALA A 93 11.35 -7.12 23.17
CA ALA A 93 10.79 -7.32 21.85
C ALA A 93 11.84 -7.59 20.76
N GLU A 94 13.08 -7.15 20.96
CA GLU A 94 14.14 -7.18 19.95
C GLU A 94 14.42 -8.60 19.42
N PRO A 95 14.67 -9.66 20.25
CA PRO A 95 14.92 -10.99 19.71
C PRO A 95 13.73 -11.57 18.94
N LEU A 96 12.49 -11.25 19.37
CA LEU A 96 11.29 -11.67 18.67
C LEU A 96 11.19 -11.03 17.31
N LEU A 97 11.45 -9.73 17.23
CA LEU A 97 11.39 -8.97 15.98
C LEU A 97 12.45 -9.47 14.97
N ILE A 98 13.69 -9.66 15.40
CA ILE A 98 14.77 -10.21 14.55
C ILE A 98 14.34 -11.56 13.98
N LYS A 99 13.85 -12.46 14.84
CA LYS A 99 13.37 -13.78 14.43
C LYS A 99 12.24 -13.70 13.39
N GLU A 100 11.31 -12.75 13.51
CA GLU A 100 10.22 -12.60 12.55
C GLU A 100 10.72 -12.04 11.21
N ILE A 101 11.70 -11.13 11.22
CA ILE A 101 12.36 -10.65 10.00
C ILE A 101 13.07 -11.81 9.30
N GLU A 102 13.83 -12.64 10.04
CA GLU A 102 14.49 -13.82 9.51
C GLU A 102 13.51 -14.83 8.89
N LYS A 103 12.34 -15.04 9.50
CA LYS A 103 11.28 -15.87 8.93
C LYS A 103 10.73 -15.30 7.62
N SER A 104 10.53 -13.99 7.52
CA SER A 104 10.12 -13.34 6.27
C SER A 104 11.19 -13.51 5.20
N LEU A 105 12.46 -13.30 5.52
CA LEU A 105 13.59 -13.52 4.63
C LEU A 105 13.66 -14.98 4.14
N GLN A 106 13.44 -15.95 5.04
CA GLN A 106 13.41 -17.37 4.70
C GLN A 106 12.27 -17.70 3.72
N ARG A 107 11.02 -17.23 3.99
CA ARG A 107 9.89 -17.44 3.09
C ARG A 107 10.10 -16.80 1.72
N LEU A 108 10.70 -15.61 1.69
CA LEU A 108 10.99 -14.85 0.48
C LEU A 108 12.24 -15.35 -0.27
N HIS A 109 13.03 -16.23 0.31
CA HIS A 109 14.34 -16.67 -0.21
C HIS A 109 15.28 -15.47 -0.48
N LEU A 110 15.26 -14.46 0.38
CA LEU A 110 16.09 -13.26 0.31
C LEU A 110 17.07 -13.19 1.49
N ASN A 111 18.19 -12.51 1.29
CA ASN A 111 19.16 -12.25 2.36
C ASN A 111 18.93 -10.89 3.04
N CYS A 112 18.24 -9.96 2.37
CA CYS A 112 17.96 -8.62 2.86
C CYS A 112 16.69 -8.09 2.24
N LEU A 113 15.86 -7.43 3.05
CA LEU A 113 14.68 -6.69 2.56
C LEU A 113 15.04 -5.23 2.28
N GLU A 114 14.44 -4.64 1.26
CA GLU A 114 14.55 -3.19 1.04
C GLU A 114 13.94 -2.40 2.19
N GLY A 115 12.84 -2.88 2.76
CA GLY A 115 12.20 -2.27 3.90
C GLY A 115 11.41 -3.26 4.74
N TYR A 116 11.28 -2.96 6.03
CA TYR A 116 10.40 -3.69 6.94
C TYR A 116 9.54 -2.73 7.76
N LEU A 117 8.24 -2.99 7.76
CA LEU A 117 7.25 -2.12 8.39
C LEU A 117 6.67 -2.74 9.66
N LEU A 118 6.49 -1.94 10.68
CA LEU A 118 5.53 -2.25 11.74
C LEU A 118 4.12 -2.18 11.15
N HIS A 119 3.34 -3.25 11.28
CA HIS A 119 1.98 -3.34 10.76
C HIS A 119 0.93 -2.93 11.80
N THR A 120 1.30 -2.97 13.09
CA THR A 120 0.55 -2.43 14.21
C THR A 120 1.15 -1.06 14.55
N PRO A 121 0.45 0.06 14.30
CA PRO A 121 1.02 1.41 14.46
C PRO A 121 1.50 1.71 15.87
N THR A 122 0.81 1.20 16.91
CA THR A 122 1.14 1.43 18.32
C THR A 122 2.48 0.83 18.73
N ASN A 123 2.95 -0.19 18.03
CA ASN A 123 4.30 -0.75 18.23
C ASN A 123 5.42 0.28 18.06
N PHE A 124 5.19 1.36 17.30
CA PHE A 124 6.14 2.46 17.14
C PHE A 124 6.53 3.12 18.48
N TYR A 125 5.61 3.18 19.43
CA TYR A 125 5.87 3.81 20.73
C TYR A 125 6.65 2.91 21.71
N ASN A 126 6.85 1.64 21.36
CA ASN A 126 7.67 0.71 22.14
C ASN A 126 9.15 0.84 21.76
N SER A 127 9.96 1.39 22.67
CA SER A 127 11.39 1.58 22.46
C SER A 127 12.16 0.28 22.22
N SER A 128 11.72 -0.87 22.78
CA SER A 128 12.37 -2.17 22.56
C SER A 128 12.15 -2.65 21.11
N ILE A 129 10.95 -2.45 20.56
CA ILE A 129 10.64 -2.76 19.16
C ILE A 129 11.47 -1.88 18.22
N MET A 130 11.55 -0.58 18.49
CA MET A 130 12.31 0.36 17.66
C MET A 130 13.82 0.07 17.71
N ARG A 131 14.37 -0.34 18.86
CA ARG A 131 15.75 -0.82 18.94
C ARG A 131 15.96 -2.08 18.11
N GLY A 132 15.02 -3.03 18.15
CA GLY A 132 15.07 -4.25 17.35
C GLY A 132 15.07 -3.96 15.84
N LEU A 133 14.26 -3.02 15.34
CA LEU A 133 14.29 -2.61 13.93
C LEU A 133 15.65 -1.98 13.56
N LYS A 134 16.18 -1.11 14.44
CA LYS A 134 17.49 -0.51 14.21
C LYS A 134 18.60 -1.55 14.17
N HIS A 135 18.58 -2.51 15.10
CA HIS A 135 19.53 -3.61 15.13
C HIS A 135 19.39 -4.51 13.88
N ALA A 136 18.17 -4.80 13.41
CA ALA A 136 17.97 -5.53 12.15
C ALA A 136 18.60 -4.81 10.95
N LYS A 137 18.56 -3.48 10.93
CA LYS A 137 19.22 -2.65 9.92
C LYS A 137 20.76 -2.73 10.06
N GLU A 138 21.29 -2.68 11.26
CA GLU A 138 22.74 -2.83 11.54
C GLU A 138 23.27 -4.23 11.17
N LEU A 139 22.45 -5.27 11.33
CA LEU A 139 22.74 -6.63 10.90
C LEU A 139 22.63 -6.84 9.37
N GLY A 140 22.11 -5.85 8.64
CA GLY A 140 21.90 -5.94 7.19
C GLY A 140 20.73 -6.81 6.77
N LEU A 141 19.81 -7.15 7.69
CA LEU A 141 18.60 -7.92 7.39
C LEU A 141 17.56 -7.05 6.66
N ILE A 142 17.55 -5.75 6.94
CA ILE A 142 16.71 -4.74 6.29
C ILE A 142 17.55 -3.51 5.95
N LYS A 143 17.20 -2.80 4.87
CA LYS A 143 17.85 -1.52 4.53
C LYS A 143 17.13 -0.33 5.17
N ASN A 144 15.80 -0.37 5.20
CA ASN A 144 14.97 0.72 5.68
C ASN A 144 13.97 0.19 6.70
N LEU A 145 13.69 0.99 7.72
CA LEU A 145 12.67 0.69 8.71
C LEU A 145 11.52 1.68 8.62
N GLY A 146 10.31 1.21 8.84
CA GLY A 146 9.12 2.06 8.71
C GLY A 146 7.91 1.56 9.48
N VAL A 147 6.79 2.27 9.31
CA VAL A 147 5.52 1.97 9.95
C VAL A 147 4.38 2.10 8.94
N SER A 148 3.44 1.15 8.96
CA SER A 148 2.17 1.28 8.26
C SER A 148 1.11 1.80 9.22
N ILE A 149 0.50 2.94 8.91
CA ILE A 149 -0.39 3.65 9.84
C ILE A 149 -1.83 3.71 9.30
N TYR A 150 -2.75 4.04 10.20
CA TYR A 150 -4.17 4.29 9.88
C TYR A 150 -4.64 5.66 10.37
N GLU A 151 -4.19 6.11 11.53
CA GLU A 151 -4.63 7.35 12.15
C GLU A 151 -3.67 8.50 11.83
N THR A 152 -4.24 9.69 11.61
CA THR A 152 -3.47 10.90 11.28
C THR A 152 -2.43 11.26 12.34
N GLN A 153 -2.79 11.13 13.63
CA GLN A 153 -1.87 11.47 14.72
C GLN A 153 -0.64 10.56 14.71
N HIS A 154 -0.83 9.23 14.51
CA HIS A 154 0.30 8.32 14.39
C HIS A 154 1.22 8.68 13.21
N ALA A 155 0.65 9.14 12.09
CA ALA A 155 1.45 9.56 10.95
C ALA A 155 2.33 10.77 11.28
N LEU A 156 1.76 11.76 11.96
CA LEU A 156 2.49 12.97 12.38
C LEU A 156 3.60 12.63 13.39
N ASP A 157 3.29 11.81 14.40
CA ASP A 157 4.27 11.40 15.42
C ASP A 157 5.44 10.64 14.78
N VAL A 158 5.14 9.70 13.87
CA VAL A 158 6.15 8.90 13.17
C VAL A 158 7.08 9.76 12.32
N VAL A 159 6.54 10.66 11.48
CA VAL A 159 7.38 11.50 10.62
C VAL A 159 8.15 12.56 11.37
N ALA A 160 7.62 13.05 12.50
CA ALA A 160 8.30 14.03 13.35
C ALA A 160 9.44 13.42 14.19
N SER A 161 9.44 12.11 14.39
CA SER A 161 10.39 11.43 15.27
C SER A 161 11.82 11.39 14.74
N GLY A 162 12.01 11.39 13.42
CA GLY A 162 13.30 11.15 12.78
C GLY A 162 13.83 9.70 12.95
N LEU A 163 12.98 8.76 13.36
CA LEU A 163 13.37 7.37 13.66
C LEU A 163 13.11 6.40 12.50
N VAL A 164 12.37 6.82 11.47
CA VAL A 164 11.97 5.96 10.36
C VAL A 164 12.50 6.48 9.02
N ASP A 165 12.76 5.55 8.11
CA ASP A 165 13.21 5.87 6.75
C ASP A 165 12.02 6.04 5.80
N PHE A 166 10.89 5.36 6.08
CA PHE A 166 9.68 5.43 5.26
C PHE A 166 8.42 5.15 6.06
N ILE A 167 7.28 5.56 5.51
CA ILE A 167 5.96 5.37 6.12
C ILE A 167 4.95 4.94 5.05
N GLN A 168 4.04 4.03 5.42
CA GLN A 168 2.91 3.64 4.58
C GLN A 168 1.61 4.21 5.15
N VAL A 169 0.90 4.99 4.33
CA VAL A 169 -0.32 5.70 4.74
C VAL A 169 -1.49 5.37 3.82
N PRO A 170 -2.73 5.28 4.30
CA PRO A 170 -3.89 5.21 3.41
C PRO A 170 -4.02 6.53 2.65
N TYR A 171 -4.25 6.43 1.34
CA TYR A 171 -4.51 7.60 0.51
C TYR A 171 -5.32 7.22 -0.74
N ASN A 172 -6.48 7.81 -0.90
CA ASN A 172 -7.36 7.65 -2.06
C ASN A 172 -8.37 8.80 -2.10
N ILE A 173 -9.29 8.78 -3.08
CA ILE A 173 -10.31 9.83 -3.26
C ILE A 173 -11.10 10.10 -1.98
N PHE A 174 -11.47 9.07 -1.23
CA PHE A 174 -12.25 9.20 0.00
C PHE A 174 -11.37 9.42 1.24
N ASP A 175 -10.11 8.96 1.26
CA ASP A 175 -9.22 9.15 2.40
C ASP A 175 -8.10 10.15 2.08
N GLN A 176 -8.36 11.40 2.38
CA GLN A 176 -7.48 12.55 2.17
C GLN A 176 -7.07 13.23 3.48
N ARG A 177 -7.23 12.56 4.62
CA ARG A 177 -7.08 13.19 5.94
C ARG A 177 -5.73 13.85 6.16
N LEU A 178 -4.65 13.32 5.58
CA LEU A 178 -3.30 13.88 5.69
C LEU A 178 -3.08 15.18 4.91
N GLU A 179 -3.91 15.44 3.88
CA GLU A 179 -3.85 16.69 3.10
C GLU A 179 -4.16 17.94 3.94
N LYS A 180 -4.85 17.76 5.07
CA LYS A 180 -5.24 18.85 5.98
C LYS A 180 -4.25 19.10 7.11
N THR A 181 -3.07 18.49 7.02
CA THR A 181 -2.03 18.55 8.06
C THR A 181 -0.69 18.91 7.46
N ASP A 182 0.30 19.14 8.32
CA ASP A 182 1.68 19.38 7.91
C ASP A 182 2.44 18.07 7.57
N PHE A 183 1.73 16.93 7.45
CA PHE A 183 2.34 15.61 7.29
C PHE A 183 3.37 15.55 6.15
N TYR A 184 2.99 15.95 4.93
CA TYR A 184 3.89 15.86 3.77
C TYR A 184 5.10 16.80 3.88
N SER A 185 4.93 17.97 4.47
CA SER A 185 6.04 18.90 4.73
C SER A 185 6.99 18.37 5.79
N LEU A 186 6.46 17.77 6.87
CA LEU A 186 7.25 17.13 7.91
C LEU A 186 7.99 15.89 7.40
N ALA A 187 7.33 15.02 6.62
CA ALA A 187 7.96 13.86 6.01
C ALA A 187 9.15 14.29 5.14
N ARG A 188 8.96 15.28 4.27
CA ARG A 188 10.02 15.81 3.41
C ARG A 188 11.17 16.43 4.23
N ALA A 189 10.85 17.20 5.25
CA ALA A 189 11.86 17.85 6.09
C ALA A 189 12.73 16.83 6.84
N ASN A 190 12.18 15.69 7.21
CA ASN A 190 12.87 14.61 7.92
C ASN A 190 13.40 13.49 6.98
N GLY A 191 13.29 13.66 5.66
CA GLY A 191 13.77 12.68 4.68
C GLY A 191 13.03 11.33 4.70
N VAL A 192 11.78 11.31 5.17
CA VAL A 192 10.94 10.11 5.25
C VAL A 192 10.20 9.91 3.93
N MET A 193 10.42 8.76 3.27
CA MET A 193 9.68 8.39 2.06
C MET A 193 8.23 8.04 2.40
N VAL A 194 7.29 8.51 1.58
CA VAL A 194 5.86 8.30 1.79
C VAL A 194 5.27 7.36 0.72
N PHE A 195 4.77 6.22 1.18
CA PHE A 195 4.05 5.25 0.36
C PHE A 195 2.54 5.40 0.60
N GLY A 196 1.79 5.86 -0.40
CA GLY A 196 0.33 5.86 -0.35
C GLY A 196 -0.21 4.47 -0.70
N ARG A 197 -1.07 3.90 0.16
CA ARG A 197 -1.70 2.60 -0.08
C ARG A 197 -3.21 2.70 -0.23
N ALA A 198 -3.82 1.62 -0.75
CA ALA A 198 -5.26 1.48 -0.94
C ALA A 198 -5.87 2.54 -1.89
N PRO A 199 -5.29 2.79 -3.09
CA PRO A 199 -5.83 3.77 -4.04
C PRO A 199 -7.28 3.45 -4.45
N PHE A 200 -7.69 2.18 -4.37
CA PHE A 200 -9.02 1.68 -4.75
C PHE A 200 -9.93 1.39 -3.55
N LEU A 201 -9.50 1.70 -2.32
CA LEU A 201 -10.25 1.43 -1.07
C LEU A 201 -10.84 0.01 -1.02
N GLN A 202 -9.99 -1.02 -1.18
CA GLN A 202 -10.37 -2.43 -1.26
C GLN A 202 -11.38 -2.76 -2.37
N GLY A 203 -11.45 -1.96 -3.42
CA GLY A 203 -12.39 -2.10 -4.54
C GLY A 203 -13.74 -1.41 -4.33
N LEU A 204 -13.98 -0.76 -3.19
CA LEU A 204 -15.22 -0.01 -2.94
C LEU A 204 -15.44 1.07 -4.00
N LEU A 205 -14.40 1.76 -4.46
CA LEU A 205 -14.48 2.81 -5.48
C LEU A 205 -14.92 2.30 -6.87
N PHE A 206 -14.98 0.98 -7.08
CA PHE A 206 -15.43 0.37 -8.34
C PHE A 206 -16.84 -0.20 -8.27
N MET A 207 -17.44 -0.22 -7.07
CA MET A 207 -18.77 -0.81 -6.88
C MET A 207 -19.86 0.11 -7.45
N GLN A 208 -20.87 -0.51 -8.06
CA GLN A 208 -22.11 0.22 -8.34
C GLN A 208 -22.86 0.45 -7.03
N PRO A 209 -23.58 1.56 -6.88
CA PRO A 209 -24.26 1.89 -5.63
C PRO A 209 -25.23 0.81 -5.11
N ASP A 210 -25.87 0.07 -6.01
CA ASP A 210 -26.78 -1.03 -5.68
C ASP A 210 -26.07 -2.33 -5.27
N GLU A 211 -24.79 -2.48 -5.62
CA GLU A 211 -23.96 -3.61 -5.19
C GLU A 211 -23.33 -3.40 -3.79
N VAL A 212 -23.35 -2.16 -3.27
CA VAL A 212 -22.74 -1.83 -1.97
C VAL A 212 -23.53 -2.52 -0.85
N PRO A 213 -22.83 -3.32 0.01
CA PRO A 213 -23.49 -3.99 1.14
C PRO A 213 -24.19 -3.02 2.09
N GLU A 214 -25.23 -3.49 2.77
CA GLU A 214 -26.08 -2.64 3.61
C GLU A 214 -25.32 -1.95 4.74
N HIS A 215 -24.33 -2.62 5.34
CA HIS A 215 -23.49 -2.04 6.38
C HIS A 215 -22.61 -0.87 5.89
N LEU A 216 -22.46 -0.71 4.56
CA LEU A 216 -21.79 0.42 3.90
C LEU A 216 -22.76 1.30 3.09
N ALA A 217 -24.07 1.21 3.31
CA ALA A 217 -25.07 1.93 2.53
C ALA A 217 -24.80 3.44 2.42
N ARG A 218 -24.16 4.04 3.41
CA ARG A 218 -23.74 5.46 3.38
C ARG A 218 -22.80 5.78 2.22
N ALA A 219 -21.99 4.83 1.77
CA ALA A 219 -21.07 5.02 0.65
C ALA A 219 -21.80 5.16 -0.70
N ARG A 220 -23.05 4.70 -0.83
CA ARG A 220 -23.80 4.69 -2.09
C ARG A 220 -23.92 6.08 -2.72
N ASN A 221 -24.27 7.10 -1.92
CA ASN A 221 -24.39 8.47 -2.40
C ASN A 221 -23.03 9.03 -2.87
N TYR A 222 -21.98 8.80 -2.10
CA TYR A 222 -20.64 9.25 -2.47
C TYR A 222 -20.11 8.57 -3.74
N LEU A 223 -20.44 7.30 -3.97
CA LEU A 223 -20.12 6.61 -5.21
C LEU A 223 -20.91 7.18 -6.41
N GLN A 224 -22.17 7.57 -6.22
CA GLN A 224 -22.95 8.26 -7.26
C GLN A 224 -22.36 9.63 -7.59
N GLU A 225 -22.00 10.42 -6.59
CA GLU A 225 -21.34 11.72 -6.77
C GLU A 225 -19.99 11.56 -7.46
N PHE A 226 -19.18 10.57 -7.05
CA PHE A 226 -17.93 10.22 -7.69
C PHE A 226 -18.14 9.90 -9.18
N ALA A 227 -19.08 9.02 -9.50
CA ALA A 227 -19.40 8.67 -10.88
C ALA A 227 -19.84 9.87 -11.72
N GLN A 228 -20.64 10.80 -11.15
CA GLN A 228 -21.06 12.02 -11.83
C GLN A 228 -19.88 12.96 -12.13
N ILE A 229 -18.99 13.17 -11.16
CA ILE A 229 -17.81 14.02 -11.35
C ILE A 229 -16.93 13.46 -12.47
N ILE A 230 -16.52 12.20 -12.38
CA ILE A 230 -15.59 11.63 -13.37
C ILE A 230 -16.20 11.53 -14.78
N ALA A 231 -17.53 11.39 -14.89
CA ALA A 231 -18.24 11.39 -16.18
C ALA A 231 -18.06 12.74 -16.92
N SER A 232 -17.97 13.87 -16.20
CA SER A 232 -17.72 15.18 -16.80
C SER A 232 -16.31 15.33 -17.40
N TYR A 233 -15.41 14.45 -17.00
CA TYR A 233 -14.03 14.36 -17.51
C TYR A 233 -13.83 13.17 -18.45
N GLU A 234 -14.87 12.42 -18.76
CA GLU A 234 -14.82 11.20 -19.60
C GLU A 234 -13.83 10.15 -19.06
N LEU A 235 -13.63 10.09 -17.73
CA LEU A 235 -12.66 9.19 -17.09
C LEU A 235 -13.33 7.92 -16.54
N PRO A 236 -12.75 6.72 -16.77
CA PRO A 236 -13.13 5.50 -16.05
C PRO A 236 -12.84 5.60 -14.55
N GLN A 237 -13.61 4.88 -13.72
CA GLN A 237 -13.42 4.85 -12.25
C GLN A 237 -12.01 4.40 -11.84
N VAL A 238 -11.46 3.40 -12.52
CA VAL A 238 -10.10 2.88 -12.25
C VAL A 238 -9.05 3.94 -12.52
N GLU A 239 -9.16 4.63 -13.67
CA GLU A 239 -8.24 5.68 -14.07
C GLU A 239 -8.28 6.86 -13.10
N ALA A 240 -9.47 7.39 -12.80
CA ALA A 240 -9.64 8.47 -11.84
C ALA A 240 -9.06 8.12 -10.46
N SER A 241 -9.30 6.89 -9.96
CA SER A 241 -8.84 6.43 -8.64
C SER A 241 -7.33 6.27 -8.57
N LEU A 242 -6.73 5.66 -9.59
CA LEU A 242 -5.27 5.44 -9.63
C LEU A 242 -4.53 6.77 -9.80
N LEU A 243 -4.99 7.60 -10.74
CA LEU A 243 -4.38 8.90 -11.02
C LEU A 243 -4.53 9.87 -9.84
N PHE A 244 -5.65 9.83 -9.10
CA PHE A 244 -5.80 10.63 -7.89
C PHE A 244 -4.62 10.44 -6.92
N SER A 245 -4.23 9.19 -6.70
CA SER A 245 -3.10 8.86 -5.84
C SER A 245 -1.75 9.09 -6.53
N ALA A 246 -1.60 8.69 -7.78
CA ALA A 246 -0.34 8.80 -8.51
C ALA A 246 0.09 10.24 -8.78
N GLN A 247 -0.85 11.18 -8.86
CA GLN A 247 -0.57 12.61 -9.05
C GLN A 247 -0.27 13.36 -7.75
N ASN A 248 -0.42 12.75 -6.59
CA ASN A 248 -0.09 13.43 -5.33
C ASN A 248 1.43 13.65 -5.21
N PRO A 249 1.91 14.91 -5.22
CA PRO A 249 3.35 15.19 -5.15
C PRO A 249 3.97 14.88 -3.78
N GLY A 250 3.14 14.64 -2.77
CA GLY A 250 3.56 14.24 -1.43
C GLY A 250 3.82 12.75 -1.27
N LEU A 251 3.45 11.92 -2.26
CA LEU A 251 3.72 10.50 -2.26
C LEU A 251 4.95 10.18 -3.11
N ASP A 252 5.87 9.40 -2.58
CA ASP A 252 7.01 8.86 -3.33
C ASP A 252 6.61 7.61 -4.12
N ARG A 253 5.70 6.80 -3.57
CA ARG A 253 5.20 5.57 -4.17
C ARG A 253 3.70 5.39 -3.90
N VAL A 254 3.03 4.70 -4.83
CA VAL A 254 1.63 4.27 -4.67
C VAL A 254 1.60 2.74 -4.67
N VAL A 255 1.16 2.16 -3.55
CA VAL A 255 0.98 0.71 -3.41
C VAL A 255 -0.40 0.34 -3.94
N PHE A 256 -0.44 -0.33 -5.07
CA PHE A 256 -1.66 -0.81 -5.70
C PHE A 256 -1.69 -2.34 -5.73
N GLY A 257 -2.86 -2.94 -5.65
CA GLY A 257 -3.06 -4.39 -5.71
C GLY A 257 -4.02 -4.74 -6.83
N VAL A 258 -3.85 -5.93 -7.40
CA VAL A 258 -4.65 -6.46 -8.50
C VAL A 258 -5.10 -7.88 -8.22
N ASP A 259 -6.27 -8.27 -8.73
CA ASP A 259 -6.82 -9.61 -8.59
C ASP A 259 -6.41 -10.54 -9.76
N ASN A 260 -6.06 -9.96 -10.92
CA ASN A 260 -5.77 -10.71 -12.15
C ASN A 260 -4.91 -9.90 -13.14
N MET A 261 -4.47 -10.57 -14.21
CA MET A 261 -3.63 -9.99 -15.26
C MET A 261 -4.31 -8.84 -16.02
N VAL A 262 -5.63 -8.85 -16.15
CA VAL A 262 -6.36 -7.80 -16.90
C VAL A 262 -6.25 -6.47 -16.14
N GLN A 263 -6.54 -6.48 -14.83
CA GLN A 263 -6.40 -5.31 -13.97
C GLN A 263 -4.95 -4.79 -13.96
N LEU A 264 -3.96 -5.68 -13.86
CA LEU A 264 -2.56 -5.27 -13.88
C LEU A 264 -2.18 -4.53 -15.18
N LYS A 265 -2.62 -5.05 -16.32
CA LYS A 265 -2.36 -4.41 -17.62
C LYS A 265 -3.04 -3.05 -17.72
N GLU A 266 -4.30 -2.97 -17.31
CA GLU A 266 -5.08 -1.73 -17.31
C GLU A 266 -4.42 -0.66 -16.42
N ASP A 267 -4.07 -0.99 -15.18
CA ASP A 267 -3.43 -0.05 -14.24
C ASP A 267 -2.10 0.47 -14.77
N LEU A 268 -1.27 -0.41 -15.36
CA LEU A 268 0.02 -0.01 -15.92
C LEU A 268 -0.13 0.80 -17.23
N GLU A 269 -1.16 0.52 -18.02
CA GLU A 269 -1.48 1.28 -19.23
C GLU A 269 -1.96 2.69 -18.92
N ILE A 270 -2.84 2.84 -17.92
CA ILE A 270 -3.29 4.13 -17.40
C ILE A 270 -2.07 5.00 -17.04
N ILE A 271 -1.16 4.45 -16.23
CA ILE A 271 0.03 5.19 -15.80
C ILE A 271 1.00 5.47 -16.94
N ALA A 272 1.09 4.61 -17.95
CA ALA A 272 1.95 4.82 -19.11
C ALA A 272 1.47 5.93 -20.03
N ASN A 273 0.15 6.08 -20.17
CA ASN A 273 -0.48 7.00 -21.14
C ASN A 273 -0.98 8.30 -20.51
N TYR A 274 -0.81 8.45 -19.21
CA TYR A 274 -1.30 9.60 -18.46
C TYR A 274 -0.75 10.94 -18.98
N THR A 275 -1.67 11.89 -19.19
CA THR A 275 -1.39 13.30 -19.47
C THR A 275 -1.72 14.14 -18.24
N ALA A 276 -0.87 15.12 -17.93
CA ALA A 276 -0.86 15.83 -16.64
C ALA A 276 -2.01 16.84 -16.42
N ASP A 277 -3.23 16.57 -16.88
CA ASP A 277 -4.40 17.39 -16.50
C ASP A 277 -4.87 16.98 -15.09
N GLY A 278 -4.64 17.85 -14.10
CA GLY A 278 -5.02 17.66 -12.72
C GLY A 278 -6.41 18.16 -12.35
N SER A 279 -7.20 18.65 -13.31
CA SER A 279 -8.50 19.29 -13.03
C SER A 279 -9.48 18.38 -12.33
N CYS A 280 -9.65 17.14 -12.82
CA CYS A 280 -10.49 16.12 -12.18
C CYS A 280 -10.01 15.82 -10.75
N ARG A 281 -8.69 15.66 -10.56
CA ARG A 281 -8.12 15.43 -9.23
C ARG A 281 -8.44 16.54 -8.24
N GLU A 282 -8.33 17.80 -8.65
CA GLU A 282 -8.61 18.94 -7.75
C GLU A 282 -10.11 19.02 -7.40
N GLU A 283 -11.01 18.73 -8.33
CA GLU A 283 -12.46 18.65 -8.05
C GLU A 283 -12.77 17.52 -7.08
N LEU A 284 -12.27 16.30 -7.32
CA LEU A 284 -12.43 15.16 -6.42
C LEU A 284 -11.85 15.46 -5.03
N LYS A 285 -10.69 16.14 -4.99
CA LYS A 285 -10.03 16.53 -3.73
C LYS A 285 -10.91 17.49 -2.91
N GLN A 286 -11.52 18.47 -3.55
CA GLN A 286 -12.39 19.43 -2.87
C GLN A 286 -13.68 18.74 -2.40
N HIS A 287 -14.30 17.93 -3.26
CA HIS A 287 -15.59 17.32 -3.01
C HIS A 287 -15.54 16.28 -1.87
N PHE A 288 -14.54 15.38 -1.89
CA PHE A 288 -14.42 14.28 -0.92
C PHE A 288 -13.44 14.56 0.22
N SER A 289 -13.19 15.83 0.52
CA SER A 289 -12.23 16.20 1.57
C SER A 289 -12.65 15.80 3.00
N ASN A 290 -13.93 15.51 3.26
CA ASN A 290 -14.51 15.21 4.58
C ASN A 290 -15.36 13.96 4.53
N MET A 291 -14.71 12.79 4.58
CA MET A 291 -15.40 11.51 4.58
C MET A 291 -15.53 10.94 5.98
N GLU A 292 -16.60 10.19 6.24
CA GLU A 292 -16.81 9.50 7.49
C GLU A 292 -15.80 8.37 7.70
N LYS A 293 -15.36 8.25 8.96
CA LYS A 293 -14.37 7.23 9.36
C LYS A 293 -14.85 5.81 9.03
N GLU A 294 -16.14 5.56 9.16
CA GLU A 294 -16.78 4.27 8.88
C GLU A 294 -16.67 3.86 7.40
N ILE A 295 -16.49 4.80 6.49
CA ILE A 295 -16.30 4.52 5.05
C ILE A 295 -14.82 4.29 4.75
N ILE A 296 -13.93 5.12 5.28
CA ILE A 296 -12.52 5.12 4.91
C ILE A 296 -11.65 4.14 5.71
N PHE A 297 -12.21 3.48 6.73
CA PHE A 297 -11.52 2.49 7.55
C PHE A 297 -12.08 1.09 7.31
N PRO A 298 -11.50 0.28 6.42
CA PRO A 298 -11.99 -1.08 6.17
C PRO A 298 -11.97 -1.99 7.41
N SER A 299 -11.18 -1.67 8.43
CA SER A 299 -11.19 -2.39 9.71
C SER A 299 -12.49 -2.19 10.51
N LEU A 300 -13.27 -1.15 10.22
CA LEU A 300 -14.57 -0.87 10.83
C LEU A 300 -15.74 -1.46 10.02
N TRP A 301 -15.47 -1.99 8.82
CA TRP A 301 -16.52 -2.63 8.03
C TRP A 301 -16.94 -3.93 8.70
N ALA A 302 -18.19 -4.03 9.10
CA ALA A 302 -18.75 -5.28 9.60
C ALA A 302 -18.66 -6.35 8.50
N ARG A 303 -18.14 -7.52 8.85
CA ARG A 303 -18.06 -8.68 7.97
C ARG A 303 -19.18 -9.66 8.29
#